data_b836b734b20d9674383966cb3911ff13
#
_entry.id   b836b734b20d9674383966cb3911ff13
#
_cell.length_a   1.000
_cell.length_b   1.000
_cell.length_c   1.000
_cell.angle_alpha   90.00
_cell.angle_beta   90.00
_cell.angle_gamma   90.00
#
_symmetry.space_group_name_H-M   'P 1'
#
loop_
_entity.id
_entity.type
_entity.pdbx_description
1 polymer ?
#
loop_
_entity_poly.entity_id
_entity_poly.type
_entity_poly.pdbx_seq_one_letter_code
_entity_poly.pdbx_strand_id
1 'polypeptide(L)'
;MFQTMFDRLLALFMCVILLVVLISGAFSLFSIRSAMIDSRMEGLLSQAREIAFLASRVDDSTIADYLNIQSSTMAYLQWKARTVYEDYGAYILIVDRNGRVMDNMQSAIEGSVDALQTLDAEDMSAALIEVLSGREVQTQITHDSQGPVFTVAVPWIQDDTVLGAVFIHTSSQIIEAEYHGLLLQIGIGFAFAALAAIIGTAFYTRGIVKPLTVITGAAEEMSRGRLNARAQVTGVNEVRQLAGAFNVMAEKLEQVEESRREFVANVSHELRSPVTSIHGFVEGMLDGTIPQEEYPRYLQIVFDETNRMKRLIADLLQLSRMDKGVDKLVLTDFDINELIRRVLIGRMNDIEEKSLNVQIDFYTEPCLVRADSDRISQVVHNIVDNALKFVFEKGSLTIRTSLLHDSTVAVVILNDGAPIAPEDREHLFERFYKADKAHTSGKGTGLGLSICKQIMDMHRQTIEVLPLESGAGFRFTLQLSHRQEPQKLESR
;
A
#
# COMPACT_ATOMS: atom_id res chain seq x y z
N MET A 1 -2.75 -13.40 -22.80
CA MET A 1 -1.45 -13.70 -22.33
C MET A 1 -1.01 -12.70 -21.25
N PHE A 2 -0.68 -11.46 -21.45
CA PHE A 2 -0.53 -10.48 -20.38
C PHE A 2 -1.79 -9.63 -20.29
N GLN A 3 -2.70 -9.92 -19.34
CA GLN A 3 -4.01 -9.27 -19.28
C GLN A 3 -4.01 -7.97 -18.46
N THR A 4 -3.03 -7.77 -17.57
CA THR A 4 -2.95 -6.57 -16.76
C THR A 4 -1.70 -5.73 -17.06
N MET A 5 -1.76 -4.45 -16.79
CA MET A 5 -0.61 -3.53 -16.87
C MET A 5 0.54 -4.03 -15.97
N PHE A 6 0.23 -4.63 -14.82
CA PHE A 6 1.19 -5.20 -13.89
C PHE A 6 1.93 -6.41 -14.46
N ASP A 7 1.24 -7.31 -15.18
CA ASP A 7 1.89 -8.45 -15.83
C ASP A 7 2.90 -8.01 -16.89
N ARG A 8 2.56 -6.95 -17.64
CA ARG A 8 3.46 -6.35 -18.64
C ARG A 8 4.69 -5.72 -18.00
N LEU A 9 4.50 -5.00 -16.91
CA LEU A 9 5.57 -4.33 -16.18
C LEU A 9 6.51 -5.35 -15.51
N LEU A 10 5.95 -6.42 -14.97
CA LEU A 10 6.70 -7.54 -14.38
C LEU A 10 7.50 -8.31 -15.46
N ALA A 11 6.87 -8.58 -16.60
CA ALA A 11 7.55 -9.21 -17.74
C ALA A 11 8.68 -8.34 -18.28
N LEU A 12 8.45 -7.02 -18.37
CA LEU A 12 9.49 -6.06 -18.76
C LEU A 12 10.65 -6.06 -17.76
N PHE A 13 10.36 -6.07 -16.46
CA PHE A 13 11.38 -6.09 -15.40
C PHE A 13 12.21 -7.38 -15.44
N MET A 14 11.55 -8.54 -15.64
CA MET A 14 12.21 -9.83 -15.84
C MET A 14 13.09 -9.83 -17.10
N CYS A 15 12.60 -9.30 -18.22
CA CYS A 15 13.39 -9.16 -19.44
C CYS A 15 14.62 -8.27 -19.23
N VAL A 16 14.47 -7.16 -18.52
CA VAL A 16 15.60 -6.26 -18.22
C VAL A 16 16.65 -6.94 -17.33
N ILE A 17 16.23 -7.64 -16.27
CA ILE A 17 17.15 -8.38 -15.40
C ILE A 17 17.88 -9.46 -16.19
N LEU A 18 17.17 -10.23 -17.01
CA LEU A 18 17.75 -11.31 -17.81
C LEU A 18 18.73 -10.74 -18.85
N LEU A 19 18.40 -9.63 -19.48
CA LEU A 19 19.25 -8.92 -20.42
C LEU A 19 20.53 -8.41 -19.73
N VAL A 20 20.43 -7.80 -18.56
CA VAL A 20 21.58 -7.33 -17.78
C VAL A 20 22.49 -8.49 -17.39
N VAL A 21 21.92 -9.61 -16.94
CA VAL A 21 22.67 -10.83 -16.60
C VAL A 21 23.40 -11.38 -17.83
N LEU A 22 22.75 -11.43 -18.99
CA LEU A 22 23.35 -11.90 -20.25
C LEU A 22 24.48 -10.97 -20.72
N ILE A 23 24.24 -9.66 -20.74
CA ILE A 23 25.25 -8.68 -21.18
C ILE A 23 26.45 -8.69 -20.22
N SER A 24 26.21 -8.67 -18.91
CA SER A 24 27.25 -8.74 -17.89
C SER A 24 28.04 -10.05 -17.98
N GLY A 25 27.35 -11.17 -18.24
CA GLY A 25 27.97 -12.46 -18.48
C GLY A 25 28.89 -12.45 -19.69
N ALA A 26 28.39 -12.02 -20.84
CA ALA A 26 29.17 -11.95 -22.08
C ALA A 26 30.38 -11.00 -21.96
N PHE A 27 30.18 -9.83 -21.32
CA PHE A 27 31.27 -8.89 -21.05
C PHE A 27 32.31 -9.47 -20.11
N SER A 28 31.91 -10.14 -19.03
CA SER A 28 32.82 -10.81 -18.08
C SER A 28 33.66 -11.91 -18.76
N LEU A 29 33.00 -12.70 -19.62
CA LEU A 29 33.69 -13.77 -20.37
C LEU A 29 34.74 -13.20 -21.32
N PHE A 30 34.41 -12.15 -22.06
CA PHE A 30 35.33 -11.48 -22.96
C PHE A 30 36.51 -10.82 -22.20
N SER A 31 36.21 -10.09 -21.14
CA SER A 31 37.21 -9.36 -20.34
C SER A 31 38.16 -10.30 -19.62
N ILE A 32 37.68 -11.40 -19.06
CA ILE A 32 38.54 -12.38 -18.35
C ILE A 32 39.45 -13.10 -19.34
N ARG A 33 38.95 -13.50 -20.52
CA ARG A 33 39.77 -14.12 -21.55
C ARG A 33 40.93 -13.22 -21.96
N SER A 34 40.66 -11.95 -22.27
CA SER A 34 41.68 -10.97 -22.67
C SER A 34 42.71 -10.77 -21.54
N ALA A 35 42.23 -10.49 -20.32
CA ALA A 35 43.11 -10.25 -19.17
C ALA A 35 43.97 -11.46 -18.82
N MET A 36 43.46 -12.68 -19.02
CA MET A 36 44.18 -13.90 -18.76
C MET A 36 45.31 -14.14 -19.78
N ILE A 37 45.05 -13.90 -21.08
CA ILE A 37 46.06 -13.96 -22.14
C ILE A 37 47.15 -12.92 -21.89
N ASP A 38 46.76 -11.67 -21.62
CA ASP A 38 47.72 -10.56 -21.41
C ASP A 38 48.61 -10.82 -20.19
N SER A 39 48.04 -11.26 -19.07
CA SER A 39 48.79 -11.61 -17.85
C SER A 39 49.77 -12.78 -18.09
N ARG A 40 49.32 -13.79 -18.85
CA ARG A 40 50.18 -14.96 -19.19
C ARG A 40 51.33 -14.53 -20.09
N MET A 41 51.07 -13.70 -21.11
CA MET A 41 52.09 -13.20 -22.02
C MET A 41 53.11 -12.31 -21.30
N GLU A 42 52.68 -11.43 -20.38
CA GLU A 42 53.63 -10.67 -19.54
C GLU A 42 54.49 -11.58 -18.63
N GLY A 43 53.89 -12.60 -18.05
CA GLY A 43 54.60 -13.58 -17.26
C GLY A 43 55.71 -14.31 -18.08
N LEU A 44 55.36 -14.78 -19.28
CA LEU A 44 56.30 -15.43 -20.20
C LEU A 44 57.39 -14.47 -20.67
N LEU A 45 57.04 -13.20 -20.94
CA LEU A 45 58.02 -12.18 -21.33
C LEU A 45 59.05 -11.91 -20.23
N SER A 46 58.60 -11.85 -18.97
CA SER A 46 59.49 -11.71 -17.81
C SER A 46 60.45 -12.88 -17.71
N GLN A 47 60.00 -14.12 -17.94
CA GLN A 47 60.86 -15.32 -17.95
C GLN A 47 61.82 -15.29 -19.12
N ALA A 48 61.40 -14.87 -20.32
CA ALA A 48 62.26 -14.76 -21.50
C ALA A 48 63.38 -13.73 -21.30
N ARG A 49 63.09 -12.59 -20.68
CA ARG A 49 64.14 -11.57 -20.34
C ARG A 49 65.14 -12.11 -19.36
N GLU A 50 64.74 -12.86 -18.33
CA GLU A 50 65.64 -13.47 -17.37
C GLU A 50 66.55 -14.49 -18.04
N ILE A 51 66.01 -15.33 -18.93
CA ILE A 51 66.76 -16.29 -19.67
C ILE A 51 67.72 -15.62 -20.64
N ALA A 52 67.30 -14.59 -21.37
CA ALA A 52 68.17 -13.83 -22.27
C ALA A 52 69.34 -13.15 -21.54
N PHE A 53 69.07 -12.59 -20.33
CA PHE A 53 70.09 -12.03 -19.45
C PHE A 53 71.08 -13.06 -18.98
N LEU A 54 70.64 -14.27 -18.65
CA LEU A 54 71.54 -15.36 -18.25
C LEU A 54 72.39 -15.87 -19.44
N ALA A 55 71.76 -15.98 -20.62
CA ALA A 55 72.47 -16.38 -21.83
C ALA A 55 73.56 -15.40 -22.21
N SER A 56 73.39 -14.09 -21.99
CA SER A 56 74.37 -13.04 -22.26
C SER A 56 75.62 -13.12 -21.38
N ARG A 57 75.59 -13.88 -20.30
CA ARG A 57 76.78 -14.08 -19.38
C ARG A 57 77.57 -15.30 -19.69
N VAL A 58 77.15 -16.07 -20.68
CA VAL A 58 77.97 -17.26 -21.15
C VAL A 58 78.94 -16.71 -22.18
N ASP A 59 80.21 -16.52 -21.77
CA ASP A 59 81.30 -16.01 -22.61
C ASP A 59 81.91 -17.09 -23.46
N ASP A 60 82.23 -16.75 -24.73
CA ASP A 60 82.69 -17.73 -25.76
C ASP A 60 84.22 -17.89 -25.84
N SER A 61 85.03 -17.34 -24.91
CA SER A 61 86.44 -17.11 -25.18
C SER A 61 87.46 -18.05 -24.62
N THR A 62 87.09 -19.10 -23.84
CA THR A 62 88.15 -20.02 -23.38
C THR A 62 87.67 -21.45 -23.08
N ILE A 63 88.00 -22.38 -23.94
CA ILE A 63 87.61 -23.81 -23.89
C ILE A 63 88.12 -24.59 -22.65
N ALA A 64 89.05 -24.09 -21.91
CA ALA A 64 89.69 -24.80 -20.77
C ALA A 64 89.14 -24.47 -19.38
N ASP A 65 88.64 -23.25 -19.15
CA ASP A 65 87.93 -22.85 -17.93
C ASP A 65 86.42 -23.20 -17.95
N TYR A 66 85.97 -23.61 -19.07
CA TYR A 66 84.59 -23.87 -19.47
C TYR A 66 83.89 -25.01 -18.70
N LEU A 67 84.62 -26.01 -18.27
CA LEU A 67 84.03 -27.22 -17.73
C LEU A 67 83.41 -27.05 -16.32
N ASN A 68 83.81 -26.07 -15.53
CA ASN A 68 83.27 -25.89 -14.19
C ASN A 68 82.26 -24.70 -14.09
N ILE A 69 82.43 -23.63 -14.84
CA ILE A 69 81.47 -22.48 -14.81
C ILE A 69 80.28 -22.71 -15.77
N GLN A 70 80.53 -23.30 -16.92
CA GLN A 70 79.57 -23.74 -17.90
C GLN A 70 78.52 -24.74 -17.32
N SER A 71 79.04 -25.71 -16.52
CA SER A 71 78.19 -26.74 -15.93
C SER A 71 77.12 -26.12 -14.98
N SER A 72 77.48 -25.08 -14.22
CA SER A 72 76.52 -24.42 -13.29
C SER A 72 75.52 -23.55 -13.99
N THR A 73 75.91 -22.75 -14.98
CA THR A 73 75.00 -21.88 -15.74
C THR A 73 74.05 -22.70 -16.64
N MET A 74 74.61 -23.73 -17.31
CA MET A 74 73.84 -24.64 -18.13
C MET A 74 72.81 -25.44 -17.28
N ALA A 75 73.25 -25.94 -16.10
CA ALA A 75 72.36 -26.61 -15.18
C ALA A 75 71.26 -25.71 -14.68
N TYR A 76 71.57 -24.42 -14.44
CA TYR A 76 70.57 -23.43 -14.06
C TYR A 76 69.58 -23.14 -15.20
N LEU A 77 70.03 -22.95 -16.45
CA LEU A 77 69.20 -22.77 -17.60
C LEU A 77 68.24 -23.95 -17.88
N GLN A 78 68.80 -25.19 -17.71
CA GLN A 78 67.96 -26.40 -17.82
C GLN A 78 66.94 -26.49 -16.69
N TRP A 79 67.32 -26.18 -15.47
CA TRP A 79 66.38 -26.09 -14.36
C TRP A 79 65.33 -25.04 -14.61
N LYS A 80 65.69 -23.85 -15.11
CA LYS A 80 64.78 -22.76 -15.45
C LYS A 80 63.86 -23.17 -16.58
N ALA A 81 64.34 -23.83 -17.62
CA ALA A 81 63.51 -24.33 -18.72
C ALA A 81 62.47 -25.32 -18.22
N ARG A 82 62.89 -26.20 -17.30
CA ARG A 82 61.94 -27.14 -16.68
C ARG A 82 60.93 -26.44 -15.80
N THR A 83 61.27 -25.42 -15.03
CA THR A 83 60.36 -24.64 -14.21
C THR A 83 59.34 -23.90 -15.08
N VAL A 84 59.80 -23.28 -16.18
CA VAL A 84 58.90 -22.59 -17.13
C VAL A 84 57.93 -23.58 -17.79
N TYR A 85 58.39 -24.81 -18.06
CA TYR A 85 57.50 -25.85 -18.57
C TYR A 85 56.49 -26.31 -17.51
N GLU A 86 56.95 -26.55 -16.27
CA GLU A 86 56.05 -26.98 -15.19
C GLU A 86 55.04 -25.92 -14.79
N ASP A 87 55.45 -24.65 -14.70
CA ASP A 87 54.59 -23.54 -14.24
C ASP A 87 53.68 -22.96 -15.36
N TYR A 88 54.20 -22.90 -16.58
CA TYR A 88 53.51 -22.23 -17.70
C TYR A 88 53.13 -23.20 -18.83
N GLY A 89 53.54 -24.46 -18.79
CA GLY A 89 53.39 -25.39 -19.92
C GLY A 89 54.08 -24.88 -21.20
N ALA A 90 55.14 -24.13 -21.02
CA ALA A 90 55.77 -23.41 -22.12
C ALA A 90 57.14 -23.99 -22.45
N TYR A 91 57.52 -24.02 -23.71
CA TYR A 91 58.77 -24.51 -24.23
C TYR A 91 59.71 -23.34 -24.54
N ILE A 92 61.00 -23.48 -24.22
CA ILE A 92 62.03 -22.46 -24.46
C ILE A 92 62.86 -22.89 -25.64
N LEU A 93 63.08 -22.01 -26.59
CA LEU A 93 63.92 -22.14 -27.74
C LEU A 93 64.94 -21.00 -27.75
N ILE A 94 66.25 -21.32 -27.69
CA ILE A 94 67.34 -20.34 -27.86
C ILE A 94 67.94 -20.53 -29.23
N VAL A 95 67.99 -19.43 -29.99
CA VAL A 95 68.55 -19.44 -31.35
C VAL A 95 69.70 -18.46 -31.45
N ASP A 96 70.70 -18.79 -32.29
CA ASP A 96 71.80 -17.91 -32.61
C ASP A 96 71.37 -16.84 -33.66
N ARG A 97 72.28 -15.93 -34.01
CA ARG A 97 72.04 -14.86 -35.01
C ARG A 97 71.74 -15.44 -36.40
N ASN A 98 72.09 -16.68 -36.69
CA ASN A 98 71.83 -17.32 -37.98
C ASN A 98 70.55 -18.16 -37.94
N GLY A 99 69.80 -18.14 -36.84
CA GLY A 99 68.55 -18.90 -36.67
C GLY A 99 68.81 -20.37 -36.31
N ARG A 100 70.07 -20.77 -35.92
CA ARG A 100 70.33 -22.12 -35.52
C ARG A 100 70.01 -22.33 -34.05
N VAL A 101 69.24 -23.37 -33.78
CA VAL A 101 68.90 -23.76 -32.42
C VAL A 101 70.07 -24.27 -31.65
N MET A 102 70.25 -23.81 -30.44
CA MET A 102 71.33 -24.34 -29.57
C MET A 102 70.89 -25.68 -29.00
N ASP A 103 71.49 -26.76 -29.56
CA ASP A 103 71.15 -28.18 -29.30
C ASP A 103 71.22 -28.61 -27.82
N ASN A 104 71.96 -27.90 -27.00
CA ASN A 104 72.18 -28.28 -25.60
C ASN A 104 71.03 -28.10 -24.65
N MET A 105 69.93 -27.42 -25.06
CA MET A 105 68.77 -27.23 -24.21
C MET A 105 67.61 -28.16 -24.57
N GLN A 106 67.59 -28.73 -25.76
CA GLN A 106 66.52 -29.60 -26.23
C GLN A 106 66.43 -30.93 -25.47
N SER A 107 67.55 -31.40 -24.91
CA SER A 107 67.57 -32.66 -24.17
C SER A 107 66.96 -32.61 -22.76
N ALA A 108 66.63 -31.43 -22.27
CA ALA A 108 66.10 -31.24 -20.91
C ALA A 108 64.64 -31.58 -20.76
N ILE A 109 63.85 -31.59 -21.87
CA ILE A 109 62.40 -31.80 -21.85
C ILE A 109 62.06 -32.83 -22.94
N GLU A 110 61.63 -34.03 -22.52
CA GLU A 110 61.13 -35.08 -23.44
C GLU A 110 59.91 -34.52 -24.21
N GLY A 111 59.95 -34.57 -25.54
CA GLY A 111 58.83 -34.09 -26.41
C GLY A 111 58.91 -32.64 -26.94
N SER A 112 59.93 -31.86 -26.52
CA SER A 112 60.11 -30.48 -26.98
C SER A 112 60.46 -30.37 -28.47
N VAL A 113 61.16 -31.37 -28.99
CA VAL A 113 61.64 -31.38 -30.38
C VAL A 113 60.56 -31.54 -31.39
N ASP A 114 59.59 -32.43 -31.13
CA ASP A 114 58.46 -32.65 -32.03
C ASP A 114 57.47 -31.45 -32.04
N ALA A 115 57.32 -30.75 -30.92
CA ALA A 115 56.47 -29.59 -30.81
C ALA A 115 57.00 -28.36 -31.56
N LEU A 116 58.34 -28.25 -31.68
CA LEU A 116 59.00 -27.11 -32.33
C LEU A 116 59.20 -27.30 -33.85
N GLN A 117 59.29 -28.57 -34.33
CA GLN A 117 59.44 -28.84 -35.76
C GLN A 117 58.21 -28.59 -36.60
N THR A 118 57.06 -28.37 -35.98
CA THR A 118 55.78 -28.18 -36.64
C THR A 118 55.25 -26.74 -36.56
N LEU A 119 56.07 -25.79 -36.04
CA LEU A 119 55.73 -24.37 -36.10
C LEU A 119 55.87 -23.84 -37.55
N ASP A 120 54.94 -22.94 -37.95
CA ASP A 120 55.02 -22.32 -39.28
C ASP A 120 56.37 -21.57 -39.42
N ALA A 121 57.18 -22.01 -40.40
CA ALA A 121 58.49 -21.47 -40.65
C ALA A 121 58.46 -20.01 -41.09
N GLU A 122 57.39 -19.56 -41.67
CA GLU A 122 57.22 -18.17 -42.17
C GLU A 122 56.96 -17.20 -41.02
N ASP A 123 56.02 -17.55 -40.08
CA ASP A 123 55.73 -16.78 -38.88
C ASP A 123 56.92 -16.75 -37.90
N MET A 124 57.63 -17.89 -37.76
CA MET A 124 58.81 -17.96 -36.92
C MET A 124 59.96 -17.11 -37.47
N SER A 125 60.17 -17.10 -38.79
CA SER A 125 61.19 -16.29 -39.43
C SER A 125 60.91 -14.80 -39.33
N ALA A 126 59.64 -14.39 -39.43
CA ALA A 126 59.19 -12.99 -39.23
C ALA A 126 59.49 -12.56 -37.78
N ALA A 127 59.11 -13.32 -36.79
CA ALA A 127 59.40 -13.03 -35.40
C ALA A 127 60.90 -12.96 -35.11
N LEU A 128 61.70 -13.86 -35.69
CA LEU A 128 63.18 -13.85 -35.56
C LEU A 128 63.80 -12.56 -36.13
N ILE A 129 63.39 -12.13 -37.30
CA ILE A 129 63.89 -10.89 -37.91
C ILE A 129 63.59 -9.67 -37.03
N GLU A 130 62.40 -9.61 -36.44
CA GLU A 130 62.01 -8.52 -35.56
C GLU A 130 62.82 -8.52 -34.27
N VAL A 131 62.99 -9.69 -33.62
CA VAL A 131 63.77 -9.82 -32.39
C VAL A 131 65.25 -9.50 -32.63
N LEU A 132 65.82 -9.95 -33.76
CA LEU A 132 67.23 -9.65 -34.12
C LEU A 132 67.43 -8.14 -34.40
N SER A 133 66.38 -7.40 -34.64
CA SER A 133 66.42 -5.91 -34.70
C SER A 133 66.48 -5.24 -33.30
N GLY A 134 66.51 -6.04 -32.21
CA GLY A 134 66.57 -5.56 -30.84
C GLY A 134 65.22 -5.32 -30.18
N ARG A 135 64.10 -5.72 -30.80
CA ARG A 135 62.74 -5.55 -30.23
C ARG A 135 62.25 -6.84 -29.60
N GLU A 136 61.46 -6.70 -28.53
CA GLU A 136 60.68 -7.80 -27.97
C GLU A 136 59.46 -8.05 -28.83
N VAL A 137 59.11 -9.29 -29.05
CA VAL A 137 57.95 -9.71 -29.86
C VAL A 137 57.01 -10.55 -29.03
N GLN A 138 55.73 -10.24 -29.14
CA GLN A 138 54.63 -11.07 -28.63
C GLN A 138 53.71 -11.35 -29.82
N THR A 139 53.57 -12.60 -30.17
CA THR A 139 52.78 -13.00 -31.34
C THR A 139 52.11 -14.35 -31.11
N GLN A 140 51.13 -14.61 -31.96
CA GLN A 140 50.47 -15.90 -32.00
C GLN A 140 50.85 -16.57 -33.32
N ILE A 141 51.53 -17.70 -33.20
CA ILE A 141 52.00 -18.48 -34.36
C ILE A 141 51.03 -19.66 -34.56
N THR A 142 50.65 -19.91 -35.78
CA THR A 142 49.79 -21.05 -36.12
C THR A 142 50.61 -22.34 -36.12
N HIS A 143 50.05 -23.42 -35.54
CA HIS A 143 50.63 -24.73 -35.53
C HIS A 143 49.72 -25.70 -36.28
N ASP A 144 50.26 -26.44 -37.23
CA ASP A 144 49.48 -27.28 -38.17
C ASP A 144 48.66 -28.39 -37.48
N SER A 145 49.05 -28.88 -36.32
CA SER A 145 48.41 -30.03 -35.67
C SER A 145 47.82 -29.75 -34.28
N GLN A 146 48.23 -28.68 -33.59
CA GLN A 146 47.87 -28.43 -32.19
C GLN A 146 47.13 -27.11 -31.94
N GLY A 147 46.79 -26.38 -33.00
CA GLY A 147 46.13 -25.06 -32.91
C GLY A 147 47.14 -23.93 -32.66
N PRO A 148 46.66 -22.71 -32.36
CA PRO A 148 47.50 -21.55 -32.21
C PRO A 148 48.41 -21.66 -30.97
N VAL A 149 49.66 -21.22 -31.14
CA VAL A 149 50.68 -21.20 -30.10
C VAL A 149 51.00 -19.72 -29.80
N PHE A 150 50.96 -19.36 -28.54
CA PHE A 150 51.37 -18.04 -28.11
C PHE A 150 52.89 -18.02 -27.95
N THR A 151 53.52 -17.07 -28.57
CA THR A 151 55.00 -16.96 -28.65
C THR A 151 55.43 -15.60 -28.11
N VAL A 152 56.42 -15.65 -27.22
CA VAL A 152 57.14 -14.48 -26.74
C VAL A 152 58.59 -14.63 -27.18
N ALA A 153 59.17 -13.57 -27.72
CA ALA A 153 60.56 -13.58 -28.14
C ALA A 153 61.30 -12.34 -27.63
N VAL A 154 62.49 -12.55 -27.08
CA VAL A 154 63.36 -11.51 -26.49
C VAL A 154 64.75 -11.61 -27.08
N PRO A 155 65.39 -10.50 -27.48
CA PRO A 155 66.74 -10.50 -28.01
C PRO A 155 67.77 -10.86 -26.92
N TRP A 156 68.69 -11.71 -27.27
CA TRP A 156 69.84 -11.99 -26.45
C TRP A 156 71.00 -11.03 -26.85
N ILE A 157 71.26 -10.04 -25.97
CA ILE A 157 72.20 -8.93 -26.24
C ILE A 157 73.41 -9.08 -25.35
N GLN A 158 74.63 -8.97 -25.98
CA GLN A 158 75.90 -8.89 -25.31
C GLN A 158 76.73 -7.78 -25.94
N ASP A 159 77.36 -6.89 -25.15
CA ASP A 159 78.18 -5.78 -25.58
C ASP A 159 77.47 -4.94 -26.70
N ASP A 160 76.17 -4.57 -26.50
CA ASP A 160 75.35 -3.81 -27.44
C ASP A 160 75.08 -4.47 -28.82
N THR A 161 75.45 -5.78 -28.91
CA THR A 161 75.19 -6.57 -30.13
C THR A 161 74.17 -7.68 -29.85
N VAL A 162 73.20 -7.86 -30.75
CA VAL A 162 72.27 -8.97 -30.68
C VAL A 162 72.98 -10.24 -31.16
N LEU A 163 73.20 -11.20 -30.27
CA LEU A 163 73.82 -12.49 -30.55
C LEU A 163 72.80 -13.54 -30.96
N GLY A 164 71.56 -13.42 -30.55
CA GLY A 164 70.52 -14.38 -30.82
C GLY A 164 69.21 -13.98 -30.20
N ALA A 165 68.30 -14.91 -30.06
CA ALA A 165 66.98 -14.68 -29.48
C ALA A 165 66.54 -15.85 -28.56
N VAL A 166 65.74 -15.50 -27.53
CA VAL A 166 65.06 -16.46 -26.66
C VAL A 166 63.60 -16.43 -27.00
N PHE A 167 63.09 -17.55 -27.45
CA PHE A 167 61.68 -17.77 -27.70
C PHE A 167 61.08 -18.62 -26.59
N ILE A 168 59.89 -18.28 -26.15
CA ILE A 168 59.07 -19.09 -25.26
C ILE A 168 57.72 -19.31 -25.94
N HIS A 169 57.33 -20.55 -26.10
CA HIS A 169 56.09 -20.97 -26.77
C HIS A 169 55.17 -21.67 -25.80
N THR A 170 53.89 -21.29 -25.74
CA THR A 170 52.89 -21.99 -24.96
C THR A 170 51.67 -22.31 -25.82
N SER A 171 51.07 -23.50 -25.64
CA SER A 171 49.89 -23.90 -26.40
C SER A 171 48.65 -23.17 -25.90
N SER A 172 47.80 -22.74 -26.84
CA SER A 172 46.47 -22.20 -26.50
C SER A 172 45.61 -23.17 -25.72
N GLN A 173 45.79 -24.47 -25.90
CA GLN A 173 45.01 -25.51 -25.20
C GLN A 173 45.17 -25.44 -23.68
N ILE A 174 46.38 -25.11 -23.20
CA ILE A 174 46.64 -24.99 -21.75
C ILE A 174 45.89 -23.79 -21.18
N ILE A 175 45.92 -22.67 -21.90
CA ILE A 175 45.16 -21.44 -21.50
C ILE A 175 43.65 -21.70 -21.55
N GLU A 176 43.19 -22.43 -22.57
CA GLU A 176 41.78 -22.78 -22.71
C GLU A 176 41.30 -23.73 -21.59
N ALA A 177 42.12 -24.69 -21.16
CA ALA A 177 41.76 -25.59 -20.06
C ALA A 177 41.56 -24.84 -18.73
N GLU A 178 42.43 -23.89 -18.40
CA GLU A 178 42.25 -23.02 -17.22
C GLU A 178 41.00 -22.13 -17.36
N TYR A 179 40.77 -21.61 -18.55
CA TYR A 179 39.59 -20.77 -18.86
C TYR A 179 38.30 -21.55 -18.68
N HIS A 180 38.22 -22.82 -19.10
CA HIS A 180 37.01 -23.64 -18.92
C HIS A 180 36.59 -23.82 -17.46
N GLY A 181 37.54 -23.94 -16.55
CA GLY A 181 37.28 -24.01 -15.10
C GLY A 181 36.59 -22.73 -14.58
N LEU A 182 37.10 -21.57 -15.00
CA LEU A 182 36.50 -20.26 -14.65
C LEU A 182 35.13 -20.04 -15.28
N LEU A 183 34.93 -20.48 -16.52
CA LEU A 183 33.62 -20.42 -17.21
C LEU A 183 32.55 -21.18 -16.44
N LEU A 184 32.86 -22.36 -15.92
CA LEU A 184 31.95 -23.16 -15.14
C LEU A 184 31.54 -22.45 -13.85
N GLN A 185 32.49 -21.86 -13.11
CA GLN A 185 32.23 -21.13 -11.87
C GLN A 185 31.34 -19.88 -12.12
N ILE A 186 31.65 -19.13 -13.18
CA ILE A 186 30.87 -17.96 -13.60
C ILE A 186 29.47 -18.39 -14.02
N GLY A 187 29.35 -19.45 -14.81
CA GLY A 187 28.06 -20.00 -15.24
C GLY A 187 27.15 -20.40 -14.06
N ILE A 188 27.75 -21.05 -13.03
CA ILE A 188 27.05 -21.39 -11.78
C ILE A 188 26.59 -20.11 -11.07
N GLY A 189 27.46 -19.09 -10.98
CA GLY A 189 27.09 -17.79 -10.38
C GLY A 189 25.90 -17.14 -11.07
N PHE A 190 25.86 -17.13 -12.42
CA PHE A 190 24.72 -16.61 -13.18
C PHE A 190 23.46 -17.46 -13.01
N ALA A 191 23.58 -18.78 -12.92
CA ALA A 191 22.45 -19.66 -12.64
C ALA A 191 21.81 -19.36 -11.27
N PHE A 192 22.63 -19.15 -10.23
CA PHE A 192 22.14 -18.72 -8.92
C PHE A 192 21.48 -17.35 -8.97
N ALA A 193 22.06 -16.37 -9.66
CA ALA A 193 21.45 -15.05 -9.83
C ALA A 193 20.10 -15.11 -10.53
N ALA A 194 19.99 -15.90 -11.60
CA ALA A 194 18.73 -16.12 -12.32
C ALA A 194 17.68 -16.79 -11.43
N LEU A 195 18.07 -17.81 -10.67
CA LEU A 195 17.16 -18.47 -9.72
C LEU A 195 16.67 -17.51 -8.63
N ALA A 196 17.55 -16.70 -8.05
CA ALA A 196 17.19 -15.70 -7.07
C ALA A 196 16.21 -14.65 -7.64
N ALA A 197 16.41 -14.21 -8.88
CA ALA A 197 15.50 -13.30 -9.57
C ALA A 197 14.11 -13.90 -9.77
N ILE A 198 14.03 -15.18 -10.17
CA ILE A 198 12.74 -15.90 -10.32
C ILE A 198 12.01 -15.99 -8.97
N ILE A 199 12.72 -16.38 -7.91
CA ILE A 199 12.15 -16.49 -6.57
C ILE A 199 11.69 -15.11 -6.08
N GLY A 200 12.52 -14.07 -6.20
CA GLY A 200 12.18 -12.70 -5.81
C GLY A 200 10.93 -12.18 -6.54
N THR A 201 10.84 -12.46 -7.85
CA THR A 201 9.69 -12.11 -8.67
C THR A 201 8.41 -12.84 -8.21
N ALA A 202 8.51 -14.13 -7.87
CA ALA A 202 7.37 -14.89 -7.36
C ALA A 202 6.87 -14.35 -6.02
N PHE A 203 7.78 -13.98 -5.11
CA PHE A 203 7.43 -13.33 -3.84
C PHE A 203 6.76 -11.96 -4.06
N TYR A 204 7.32 -11.12 -4.91
CA TYR A 204 6.77 -9.81 -5.24
C TYR A 204 5.35 -9.93 -5.84
N THR A 205 5.17 -10.86 -6.78
CA THR A 205 3.86 -11.08 -7.40
C THR A 205 2.82 -11.53 -6.39
N ARG A 206 3.16 -12.47 -5.51
CA ARG A 206 2.24 -12.99 -4.49
C ARG A 206 1.98 -11.98 -3.36
N GLY A 207 2.99 -11.22 -2.97
CA GLY A 207 2.92 -10.29 -1.84
C GLY A 207 2.29 -8.94 -2.18
N ILE A 208 2.42 -8.47 -3.40
CA ILE A 208 2.01 -7.12 -3.80
C ILE A 208 1.04 -7.13 -4.97
N VAL A 209 1.43 -7.71 -6.11
CA VAL A 209 0.65 -7.57 -7.35
C VAL A 209 -0.71 -8.23 -7.24
N LYS A 210 -0.77 -9.48 -6.81
CA LYS A 210 -2.01 -10.24 -6.72
C LYS A 210 -3.02 -9.63 -5.74
N PRO A 211 -2.63 -9.24 -4.51
CA PRO A 211 -3.55 -8.55 -3.60
C PRO A 211 -4.05 -7.21 -4.13
N LEU A 212 -3.20 -6.40 -4.78
CA LEU A 212 -3.63 -5.13 -5.40
C LEU A 212 -4.67 -5.36 -6.49
N THR A 213 -4.51 -6.38 -7.32
CA THR A 213 -5.49 -6.74 -8.36
C THR A 213 -6.84 -7.12 -7.73
N VAL A 214 -6.82 -7.83 -6.60
CA VAL A 214 -8.06 -8.18 -5.86
C VAL A 214 -8.74 -6.92 -5.32
N ILE A 215 -7.99 -5.98 -4.73
CA ILE A 215 -8.55 -4.70 -4.23
C ILE A 215 -9.15 -3.90 -5.40
N THR A 216 -8.44 -3.80 -6.53
CA THR A 216 -8.94 -3.11 -7.72
C THR A 216 -10.23 -3.74 -8.24
N GLY A 217 -10.27 -5.08 -8.32
CA GLY A 217 -11.47 -5.80 -8.73
C GLY A 217 -12.66 -5.56 -7.78
N ALA A 218 -12.43 -5.57 -6.46
CA ALA A 218 -13.47 -5.24 -5.48
C ALA A 218 -13.96 -3.80 -5.63
N ALA A 219 -13.06 -2.84 -5.91
CA ALA A 219 -13.43 -1.44 -6.16
C ALA A 219 -14.26 -1.28 -7.45
N GLU A 220 -13.94 -2.01 -8.51
CA GLU A 220 -14.75 -2.03 -9.75
C GLU A 220 -16.15 -2.63 -9.51
N GLU A 221 -16.25 -3.71 -8.74
CA GLU A 221 -17.54 -4.28 -8.35
C GLU A 221 -18.39 -3.28 -7.56
N MET A 222 -17.78 -2.57 -6.60
CA MET A 222 -18.45 -1.49 -5.88
C MET A 222 -18.93 -0.38 -6.79
N SER A 223 -18.13 0.05 -7.76
CA SER A 223 -18.51 1.09 -8.72
C SER A 223 -19.71 0.69 -9.60
N ARG A 224 -19.92 -0.62 -9.79
CA ARG A 224 -21.08 -1.19 -10.50
C ARG A 224 -22.30 -1.38 -9.59
N GLY A 225 -22.23 -0.92 -8.32
CA GLY A 225 -23.34 -0.99 -7.38
C GLY A 225 -23.36 -2.25 -6.50
N ARG A 226 -22.34 -3.12 -6.58
CA ARG A 226 -22.22 -4.28 -5.69
C ARG A 226 -21.47 -3.89 -4.41
N LEU A 227 -22.15 -3.25 -3.49
CA LEU A 227 -21.57 -2.68 -2.28
C LEU A 227 -21.10 -3.71 -1.25
N ASN A 228 -21.52 -4.97 -1.38
CA ASN A 228 -21.07 -6.11 -0.56
C ASN A 228 -19.70 -6.66 -0.98
N ALA A 229 -19.07 -6.12 -2.03
CA ALA A 229 -17.75 -6.55 -2.44
C ALA A 229 -16.71 -6.21 -1.37
N ARG A 230 -15.85 -7.17 -1.04
CA ARG A 230 -14.78 -7.00 -0.05
C ARG A 230 -13.47 -7.52 -0.62
N ALA A 231 -12.38 -6.85 -0.28
CA ALA A 231 -11.04 -7.29 -0.60
C ALA A 231 -10.50 -8.24 0.48
N GLN A 232 -9.88 -9.34 0.05
CA GLN A 232 -9.19 -10.23 0.98
C GLN A 232 -7.97 -9.50 1.58
N VAL A 233 -7.83 -9.55 2.92
CA VAL A 233 -6.75 -8.89 3.66
C VAL A 233 -5.50 -9.77 3.59
N THR A 234 -4.79 -9.74 2.46
CA THR A 234 -3.58 -10.52 2.17
C THR A 234 -2.44 -9.63 1.66
N GLY A 235 -1.23 -10.17 1.58
CA GLY A 235 -0.06 -9.44 1.10
C GLY A 235 0.85 -8.90 2.20
N VAL A 236 1.75 -7.98 1.84
CA VAL A 236 2.65 -7.29 2.78
C VAL A 236 1.87 -6.29 3.65
N ASN A 237 2.49 -5.79 4.73
CA ASN A 237 1.81 -4.97 5.73
C ASN A 237 1.05 -3.78 5.14
N GLU A 238 1.66 -3.05 4.22
CA GLU A 238 1.07 -1.86 3.58
C GLU A 238 -0.15 -2.22 2.72
N VAL A 239 -0.08 -3.33 1.99
CA VAL A 239 -1.19 -3.82 1.15
C VAL A 239 -2.33 -4.36 2.02
N ARG A 240 -2.02 -5.03 3.13
CA ARG A 240 -3.02 -5.45 4.12
C ARG A 240 -3.75 -4.27 4.74
N GLN A 241 -3.00 -3.22 5.09
CA GLN A 241 -3.58 -1.98 5.63
C GLN A 241 -4.50 -1.31 4.61
N LEU A 242 -4.09 -1.26 3.33
CA LEU A 242 -4.92 -0.75 2.24
C LEU A 242 -6.22 -1.55 2.07
N ALA A 243 -6.13 -2.89 2.06
CA ALA A 243 -7.30 -3.76 1.99
C ALA A 243 -8.25 -3.56 3.18
N GLY A 244 -7.69 -3.39 4.39
CA GLY A 244 -8.46 -3.08 5.59
C GLY A 244 -9.19 -1.73 5.48
N ALA A 245 -8.49 -0.68 5.09
CA ALA A 245 -9.07 0.65 4.88
C ALA A 245 -10.16 0.65 3.79
N PHE A 246 -9.92 -0.08 2.69
CA PHE A 246 -10.93 -0.28 1.64
C PHE A 246 -12.19 -0.96 2.19
N ASN A 247 -12.04 -2.04 2.97
CA ASN A 247 -13.20 -2.76 3.53
C ASN A 247 -14.01 -1.89 4.50
N VAL A 248 -13.34 -1.08 5.34
CA VAL A 248 -14.03 -0.11 6.23
C VAL A 248 -14.81 0.93 5.42
N MET A 249 -14.21 1.43 4.33
CA MET A 249 -14.91 2.36 3.42
C MET A 249 -16.12 1.68 2.74
N ALA A 250 -15.95 0.43 2.29
CA ALA A 250 -17.00 -0.36 1.66
C ALA A 250 -18.18 -0.58 2.62
N GLU A 251 -17.91 -0.92 3.87
CA GLU A 251 -18.92 -1.11 4.91
C GLU A 251 -19.72 0.17 5.18
N LYS A 252 -19.02 1.29 5.33
CA LYS A 252 -19.68 2.59 5.52
C LYS A 252 -20.57 2.99 4.34
N LEU A 253 -20.09 2.72 3.11
CA LEU A 253 -20.88 3.02 1.91
C LEU A 253 -22.13 2.13 1.80
N GLU A 254 -22.01 0.84 2.13
CA GLU A 254 -23.13 -0.10 2.18
C GLU A 254 -24.17 0.35 3.21
N GLN A 255 -23.75 0.70 4.43
CA GLN A 255 -24.64 1.23 5.49
C GLN A 255 -25.36 2.52 5.05
N VAL A 256 -24.66 3.44 4.40
CA VAL A 256 -25.27 4.69 3.89
C VAL A 256 -26.31 4.40 2.82
N GLU A 257 -26.03 3.49 1.89
CA GLU A 257 -26.99 3.17 0.82
C GLU A 257 -28.19 2.36 1.35
N GLU A 258 -27.99 1.47 2.32
CA GLU A 258 -29.05 0.74 2.98
C GLU A 258 -29.98 1.72 3.73
N SER A 259 -29.40 2.59 4.56
CA SER A 259 -30.16 3.65 5.25
C SER A 259 -30.93 4.56 4.27
N ARG A 260 -30.31 4.88 3.11
CA ARG A 260 -30.98 5.64 2.05
C ARG A 260 -32.18 4.91 1.44
N ARG A 261 -32.03 3.60 1.19
CA ARG A 261 -33.12 2.77 0.64
C ARG A 261 -34.27 2.65 1.63
N GLU A 262 -33.95 2.38 2.90
CA GLU A 262 -34.96 2.34 3.96
C GLU A 262 -35.71 3.68 4.11
N PHE A 263 -34.95 4.78 4.09
CA PHE A 263 -35.56 6.13 4.12
C PHE A 263 -36.56 6.33 2.98
N VAL A 264 -36.19 6.03 1.72
CA VAL A 264 -37.09 6.17 0.57
C VAL A 264 -38.31 5.25 0.68
N ALA A 265 -38.09 4.01 1.13
CA ALA A 265 -39.20 3.07 1.33
C ALA A 265 -40.19 3.57 2.39
N ASN A 266 -39.66 4.03 3.54
CA ASN A 266 -40.47 4.54 4.65
C ASN A 266 -41.23 5.81 4.28
N VAL A 267 -40.60 6.77 3.58
CA VAL A 267 -41.29 7.97 3.03
C VAL A 267 -42.43 7.57 2.12
N SER A 268 -42.18 6.61 1.20
CA SER A 268 -43.21 6.16 0.27
C SER A 268 -44.40 5.51 1.00
N HIS A 269 -44.10 4.76 2.04
CA HIS A 269 -45.15 4.10 2.86
C HIS A 269 -45.98 5.12 3.67
N GLU A 270 -45.28 6.04 4.38
CA GLU A 270 -45.95 7.08 5.21
C GLU A 270 -46.74 8.13 4.39
N LEU A 271 -46.41 8.30 3.10
CA LEU A 271 -47.20 9.13 2.19
C LEU A 271 -48.37 8.37 1.54
N ARG A 272 -48.19 7.07 1.24
CA ARG A 272 -49.23 6.27 0.57
C ARG A 272 -50.47 6.08 1.45
N SER A 273 -50.29 5.81 2.74
CA SER A 273 -51.40 5.54 3.67
C SER A 273 -52.42 6.70 3.73
N PRO A 274 -52.04 7.95 4.06
CA PRO A 274 -52.97 9.07 4.09
C PRO A 274 -53.63 9.36 2.74
N VAL A 275 -52.86 9.24 1.63
CA VAL A 275 -53.42 9.44 0.27
C VAL A 275 -54.51 8.41 -0.01
N THR A 276 -54.30 7.15 0.33
CA THR A 276 -55.31 6.09 0.16
C THR A 276 -56.54 6.36 1.00
N SER A 277 -56.35 6.78 2.27
CA SER A 277 -57.49 7.13 3.16
C SER A 277 -58.30 8.32 2.65
N ILE A 278 -57.60 9.39 2.25
CA ILE A 278 -58.25 10.60 1.65
C ILE A 278 -59.03 10.19 0.41
N HIS A 279 -58.41 9.46 -0.53
CA HIS A 279 -59.04 9.01 -1.76
C HIS A 279 -60.30 8.17 -1.46
N GLY A 280 -60.18 7.15 -0.57
CA GLY A 280 -61.29 6.27 -0.24
C GLY A 280 -62.50 7.01 0.42
N PHE A 281 -62.22 7.95 1.33
CA PHE A 281 -63.29 8.73 1.94
C PHE A 281 -63.95 9.69 0.96
N VAL A 282 -63.17 10.35 0.10
CA VAL A 282 -63.71 11.23 -0.95
C VAL A 282 -64.53 10.44 -1.99
N GLU A 283 -64.03 9.26 -2.43
CA GLU A 283 -64.70 8.36 -3.34
C GLU A 283 -66.01 7.85 -2.73
N GLY A 284 -65.99 7.40 -1.46
CA GLY A 284 -67.22 6.96 -0.76
C GLY A 284 -68.25 8.05 -0.53
N MET A 285 -67.83 9.33 -0.43
CA MET A 285 -68.80 10.47 -0.43
C MET A 285 -69.35 10.75 -1.83
N LEU A 286 -68.54 10.56 -2.88
CA LEU A 286 -68.97 10.83 -4.26
C LEU A 286 -69.91 9.77 -4.83
N ASP A 287 -69.69 8.48 -4.50
CA ASP A 287 -70.52 7.38 -4.96
C ASP A 287 -71.71 7.07 -4.07
N GLY A 288 -71.88 7.80 -2.97
CA GLY A 288 -72.99 7.66 -2.05
C GLY A 288 -72.87 6.50 -1.05
N THR A 289 -71.74 5.83 -1.00
CA THR A 289 -71.48 4.79 0.00
C THR A 289 -71.46 5.38 1.42
N ILE A 290 -70.98 6.61 1.56
CA ILE A 290 -71.05 7.39 2.81
C ILE A 290 -72.29 8.27 2.78
N PRO A 291 -73.19 8.12 3.78
CA PRO A 291 -74.38 8.97 3.88
C PRO A 291 -74.04 10.46 4.08
N GLN A 292 -74.87 11.38 3.54
CA GLN A 292 -74.57 12.80 3.65
C GLN A 292 -74.51 13.32 5.10
N GLU A 293 -75.18 12.66 6.00
CA GLU A 293 -75.22 13.01 7.43
C GLU A 293 -73.83 12.76 8.10
N GLU A 294 -73.06 11.88 7.53
CA GLU A 294 -71.69 11.57 8.03
C GLU A 294 -70.60 12.39 7.35
N TYR A 295 -70.85 13.14 6.30
CA TYR A 295 -69.89 13.97 5.58
C TYR A 295 -69.05 14.86 6.48
N PRO A 296 -69.58 15.57 7.50
CA PRO A 296 -68.70 16.39 8.37
C PRO A 296 -67.67 15.62 9.09
N ARG A 297 -67.92 14.36 9.52
CA ARG A 297 -67.01 13.48 10.20
C ARG A 297 -65.89 13.02 9.28
N TYR A 298 -66.23 12.58 8.06
CA TYR A 298 -65.23 12.10 7.09
C TYR A 298 -64.40 13.24 6.51
N LEU A 299 -65.00 14.43 6.30
CA LEU A 299 -64.29 15.63 5.91
C LEU A 299 -63.28 16.05 6.98
N GLN A 300 -63.60 15.91 8.27
CA GLN A 300 -62.67 16.15 9.36
C GLN A 300 -61.48 15.19 9.29
N ILE A 301 -61.71 13.91 9.04
CA ILE A 301 -60.64 12.90 8.87
C ILE A 301 -59.76 13.26 7.67
N VAL A 302 -60.35 13.63 6.53
CA VAL A 302 -59.60 14.06 5.35
C VAL A 302 -58.76 15.31 5.64
N PHE A 303 -59.29 16.27 6.38
CA PHE A 303 -58.58 17.47 6.81
C PHE A 303 -57.39 17.13 7.73
N ASP A 304 -57.62 16.26 8.69
CA ASP A 304 -56.55 15.81 9.63
C ASP A 304 -55.43 15.06 8.91
N GLU A 305 -55.78 14.17 7.96
CA GLU A 305 -54.76 13.46 7.15
C GLU A 305 -53.97 14.41 6.23
N THR A 306 -54.64 15.43 5.68
CA THR A 306 -53.99 16.48 4.87
C THR A 306 -52.98 17.28 5.72
N ASN A 307 -53.41 17.67 6.95
CA ASN A 307 -52.50 18.35 7.89
C ASN A 307 -51.32 17.48 8.34
N ARG A 308 -51.55 16.16 8.50
CA ARG A 308 -50.49 15.20 8.78
C ARG A 308 -49.47 15.13 7.63
N MET A 309 -49.95 15.04 6.38
CA MET A 309 -49.06 15.06 5.20
C MET A 309 -48.28 16.37 5.12
N LYS A 310 -48.89 17.52 5.35
CA LYS A 310 -48.21 18.82 5.36
C LYS A 310 -47.06 18.84 6.38
N ARG A 311 -47.27 18.33 7.59
CA ARG A 311 -46.23 18.21 8.63
C ARG A 311 -45.15 17.27 8.19
N LEU A 312 -45.46 16.07 7.67
CA LEU A 312 -44.49 15.10 7.19
C LEU A 312 -43.56 15.68 6.11
N ILE A 313 -44.16 16.42 5.14
CA ILE A 313 -43.36 17.04 4.07
C ILE A 313 -42.45 18.15 4.66
N ALA A 314 -42.91 18.93 5.61
CA ALA A 314 -42.12 19.97 6.26
C ALA A 314 -40.94 19.35 7.04
N ASP A 315 -41.18 18.27 7.80
CA ASP A 315 -40.16 17.52 8.53
C ASP A 315 -39.09 16.93 7.59
N LEU A 316 -39.50 16.35 6.46
CA LEU A 316 -38.60 15.80 5.44
C LEU A 316 -37.73 16.87 4.79
N LEU A 317 -38.31 18.01 4.43
CA LEU A 317 -37.56 19.14 3.85
C LEU A 317 -36.54 19.70 4.86
N GLN A 318 -36.92 19.78 6.13
CA GLN A 318 -36.04 20.22 7.21
C GLN A 318 -34.86 19.27 7.38
N LEU A 319 -35.11 17.96 7.52
CA LEU A 319 -34.07 16.95 7.61
C LEU A 319 -33.13 17.01 6.41
N SER A 320 -33.64 17.11 5.20
CA SER A 320 -32.85 17.22 3.98
C SER A 320 -31.93 18.45 3.97
N ARG A 321 -32.36 19.58 4.53
CA ARG A 321 -31.53 20.79 4.66
C ARG A 321 -30.43 20.63 5.72
N MET A 322 -30.80 20.03 6.85
CA MET A 322 -29.84 19.74 7.93
C MET A 322 -28.74 18.77 7.48
N ASP A 323 -29.10 17.68 6.78
CA ASP A 323 -28.15 16.70 6.25
C ASP A 323 -27.14 17.33 5.27
N LYS A 324 -27.56 18.31 4.50
CA LYS A 324 -26.67 19.02 3.56
C LYS A 324 -25.79 20.08 4.24
N GLY A 325 -25.94 20.30 5.55
CA GLY A 325 -25.20 21.34 6.28
C GLY A 325 -25.55 22.78 5.81
N VAL A 326 -26.68 22.96 5.15
CA VAL A 326 -27.10 24.26 4.64
C VAL A 326 -27.63 25.15 5.78
N ASP A 327 -28.26 24.55 6.77
CA ASP A 327 -28.81 25.26 7.92
C ASP A 327 -27.68 25.63 8.89
N LYS A 328 -27.43 26.94 9.04
CA LYS A 328 -26.50 27.46 10.03
C LYS A 328 -27.28 27.84 11.29
N LEU A 329 -26.73 27.46 12.46
CA LEU A 329 -27.33 27.86 13.75
C LEU A 329 -27.14 29.35 13.99
N VAL A 330 -28.20 30.00 14.47
CA VAL A 330 -28.17 31.39 14.96
C VAL A 330 -28.13 31.36 16.48
N LEU A 331 -26.90 31.25 17.04
CA LEU A 331 -26.74 31.17 18.50
C LEU A 331 -27.03 32.50 19.17
N THR A 332 -28.01 32.49 20.09
CA THR A 332 -28.41 33.63 20.92
C THR A 332 -28.42 33.20 22.38
N ASP A 333 -28.30 34.19 23.29
CA ASP A 333 -28.46 33.97 24.71
C ASP A 333 -29.95 34.20 25.05
N PHE A 334 -30.62 33.17 25.60
CA PHE A 334 -32.04 33.24 26.01
C PHE A 334 -32.30 32.42 27.27
N ASP A 335 -33.43 32.69 27.94
CA ASP A 335 -33.86 31.91 29.10
C ASP A 335 -34.62 30.66 28.68
N ILE A 336 -34.02 29.47 28.93
CA ILE A 336 -34.65 28.17 28.61
C ILE A 336 -35.92 27.92 29.44
N ASN A 337 -35.96 28.41 30.68
CA ASN A 337 -37.15 28.25 31.51
C ASN A 337 -38.37 28.97 30.92
N GLU A 338 -38.17 30.19 30.43
CA GLU A 338 -39.22 30.96 29.78
C GLU A 338 -39.67 30.31 28.45
N LEU A 339 -38.72 29.73 27.69
CA LEU A 339 -39.06 28.96 26.48
C LEU A 339 -39.95 27.76 26.84
N ILE A 340 -39.57 26.98 27.87
CA ILE A 340 -40.34 25.81 28.34
C ILE A 340 -41.75 26.25 28.77
N ARG A 341 -41.86 27.35 29.56
CA ARG A 341 -43.20 27.87 29.99
C ARG A 341 -44.05 28.20 28.78
N ARG A 342 -43.55 28.88 27.78
CA ARG A 342 -44.31 29.24 26.55
C ARG A 342 -44.82 28.00 25.82
N VAL A 343 -43.98 26.95 25.71
CA VAL A 343 -44.36 25.68 25.09
C VAL A 343 -45.52 25.02 25.87
N LEU A 344 -45.43 24.99 27.21
CA LEU A 344 -46.48 24.42 28.06
C LEU A 344 -47.79 25.22 28.00
N ILE A 345 -47.73 26.55 28.03
CA ILE A 345 -48.90 27.41 27.86
C ILE A 345 -49.60 27.15 26.52
N GLY A 346 -48.80 26.94 25.45
CA GLY A 346 -49.35 26.58 24.12
C GLY A 346 -50.03 25.20 24.08
N ARG A 347 -49.82 24.34 25.10
CA ARG A 347 -50.42 23.01 25.24
C ARG A 347 -51.42 22.90 26.40
N MET A 348 -51.85 24.01 26.97
CA MET A 348 -52.69 24.02 28.18
C MET A 348 -53.99 23.26 27.98
N ASN A 349 -54.61 23.38 26.82
CA ASN A 349 -55.85 22.65 26.49
C ASN A 349 -55.67 21.12 26.55
N ASP A 350 -54.56 20.61 25.98
CA ASP A 350 -54.25 19.18 26.00
C ASP A 350 -53.96 18.66 27.42
N ILE A 351 -53.31 19.51 28.25
CA ILE A 351 -53.00 19.24 29.65
C ILE A 351 -54.26 19.19 30.49
N GLU A 352 -55.20 20.17 30.30
CA GLU A 352 -56.47 20.23 31.01
C GLU A 352 -57.42 19.10 30.60
N GLU A 353 -57.51 18.79 29.29
CA GLU A 353 -58.33 17.70 28.75
C GLU A 353 -57.97 16.36 29.39
N LYS A 354 -56.67 16.09 29.54
CA LYS A 354 -56.18 14.87 30.18
C LYS A 354 -56.07 14.96 31.71
N SER A 355 -56.39 16.10 32.30
CA SER A 355 -56.31 16.40 33.73
C SER A 355 -54.93 16.06 34.31
N LEU A 356 -53.83 16.47 33.65
CA LEU A 356 -52.45 16.12 34.03
C LEU A 356 -51.95 16.93 35.22
N ASN A 357 -51.16 16.29 36.07
CA ASN A 357 -50.38 16.94 37.12
C ASN A 357 -49.02 17.39 36.56
N VAL A 358 -48.89 18.72 36.30
CA VAL A 358 -47.62 19.28 35.77
C VAL A 358 -46.73 19.75 36.90
N GLN A 359 -45.53 19.21 36.98
CA GLN A 359 -44.52 19.56 37.97
C GLN A 359 -43.33 20.20 37.27
N ILE A 360 -42.92 21.38 37.73
CA ILE A 360 -41.78 22.15 37.15
C ILE A 360 -40.78 22.43 38.28
N ASP A 361 -39.52 22.05 38.04
CA ASP A 361 -38.42 22.23 38.98
C ASP A 361 -37.20 22.81 38.19
N PHE A 362 -36.99 24.11 38.34
CA PHE A 362 -35.91 24.82 37.66
C PHE A 362 -34.71 25.04 38.54
N TYR A 363 -33.50 24.75 38.03
CA TYR A 363 -32.24 24.93 38.73
C TYR A 363 -31.97 26.38 39.19
N THR A 364 -32.26 27.36 38.31
CA THR A 364 -32.10 28.79 38.58
C THR A 364 -33.08 29.59 37.72
N GLU A 365 -33.41 30.82 38.20
CA GLU A 365 -34.27 31.74 37.45
C GLU A 365 -33.62 33.14 37.36
N PRO A 366 -33.30 33.62 36.15
CA PRO A 366 -33.43 32.96 34.82
C PRO A 366 -32.31 31.92 34.61
N CYS A 367 -32.52 30.93 33.72
CA CYS A 367 -31.50 30.00 33.28
C CYS A 367 -31.10 30.37 31.82
N LEU A 368 -30.05 31.21 31.70
CA LEU A 368 -29.57 31.67 30.39
C LEU A 368 -28.70 30.63 29.71
N VAL A 369 -29.09 30.24 28.50
CA VAL A 369 -28.35 29.27 27.67
C VAL A 369 -27.98 29.92 26.34
N ARG A 370 -26.89 29.44 25.74
CA ARG A 370 -26.41 29.88 24.43
C ARG A 370 -26.70 28.83 23.37
N ALA A 371 -27.75 29.03 22.60
CA ALA A 371 -28.21 28.11 21.55
C ALA A 371 -29.04 28.85 20.50
N ASP A 372 -29.50 28.13 19.47
CA ASP A 372 -30.50 28.62 18.52
C ASP A 372 -31.87 28.43 19.15
N SER A 373 -32.50 29.55 19.56
CA SER A 373 -33.76 29.58 20.29
C SER A 373 -34.90 28.88 19.54
N ASP A 374 -34.98 29.05 18.21
CA ASP A 374 -36.06 28.47 17.41
C ASP A 374 -35.89 26.95 17.29
N ARG A 375 -34.64 26.51 17.12
CA ARG A 375 -34.32 25.07 17.05
C ARG A 375 -34.51 24.36 18.41
N ILE A 376 -34.10 24.99 19.50
CA ILE A 376 -34.35 24.44 20.84
C ILE A 376 -35.84 24.45 21.18
N SER A 377 -36.58 25.49 20.79
CA SER A 377 -38.03 25.49 20.90
C SER A 377 -38.66 24.28 20.19
N GLN A 378 -38.18 23.95 19.01
CA GLN A 378 -38.66 22.75 18.29
C GLN A 378 -38.31 21.45 19.03
N VAL A 379 -37.14 21.34 19.65
CA VAL A 379 -36.76 20.18 20.49
C VAL A 379 -37.74 20.04 21.66
N VAL A 380 -38.01 21.15 22.40
CA VAL A 380 -38.90 21.13 23.53
C VAL A 380 -40.31 20.79 23.09
N HIS A 381 -40.83 21.37 21.99
CA HIS A 381 -42.14 21.04 21.41
C HIS A 381 -42.26 19.56 21.09
N ASN A 382 -41.29 18.99 20.37
CA ASN A 382 -41.33 17.60 19.96
C ASN A 382 -41.33 16.63 21.16
N ILE A 383 -40.54 16.94 22.20
CA ILE A 383 -40.49 16.09 23.41
C ILE A 383 -41.76 16.23 24.23
N VAL A 384 -42.29 17.47 24.42
CA VAL A 384 -43.54 17.72 25.15
C VAL A 384 -44.72 17.08 24.40
N ASP A 385 -44.83 17.22 23.09
CA ASP A 385 -45.85 16.57 22.27
C ASP A 385 -45.81 15.04 22.40
N ASN A 386 -44.60 14.45 22.42
CA ASN A 386 -44.46 13.01 22.71
C ASN A 386 -44.88 12.66 24.13
N ALA A 387 -44.50 13.43 25.14
CA ALA A 387 -44.93 13.22 26.51
C ALA A 387 -46.44 13.30 26.65
N LEU A 388 -47.11 14.35 26.09
CA LEU A 388 -48.54 14.50 26.09
C LEU A 388 -49.29 13.39 25.35
N LYS A 389 -48.69 12.82 24.30
CA LYS A 389 -49.25 11.72 23.52
C LYS A 389 -49.30 10.43 24.31
N PHE A 390 -48.24 10.10 25.06
CA PHE A 390 -48.06 8.81 25.71
C PHE A 390 -48.35 8.83 27.21
N VAL A 391 -48.59 9.98 27.83
CA VAL A 391 -48.99 10.09 29.24
C VAL A 391 -50.37 9.49 29.46
N PHE A 392 -50.55 8.79 30.59
CA PHE A 392 -51.87 8.32 31.00
C PHE A 392 -52.77 9.47 31.39
N GLU A 393 -54.12 9.25 31.28
CA GLU A 393 -55.10 10.19 31.84
C GLU A 393 -54.88 10.38 33.33
N LYS A 394 -54.93 11.60 33.82
CA LYS A 394 -54.61 12.02 35.18
C LYS A 394 -53.16 11.68 35.63
N GLY A 395 -52.27 11.37 34.66
CA GLY A 395 -50.86 11.14 34.93
C GLY A 395 -50.10 12.42 35.24
N SER A 396 -48.75 12.25 35.39
CA SER A 396 -47.86 13.39 35.67
C SER A 396 -46.95 13.73 34.48
N LEU A 397 -46.70 15.00 34.28
CA LEU A 397 -45.67 15.54 33.40
C LEU A 397 -44.66 16.33 34.25
N THR A 398 -43.43 15.87 34.35
CA THR A 398 -42.43 16.53 35.18
C THR A 398 -41.33 17.11 34.26
N ILE A 399 -41.03 18.39 34.43
CA ILE A 399 -39.96 19.08 33.71
C ILE A 399 -38.96 19.62 34.73
N ARG A 400 -37.69 19.26 34.54
CA ARG A 400 -36.65 19.67 35.45
C ARG A 400 -35.45 20.20 34.68
N THR A 401 -34.87 21.30 35.20
CA THR A 401 -33.53 21.73 34.77
C THR A 401 -32.54 21.51 35.92
N SER A 402 -31.32 21.04 35.59
CA SER A 402 -30.28 20.82 36.57
C SER A 402 -28.89 21.13 36.00
N LEU A 403 -28.01 21.64 36.82
CA LEU A 403 -26.61 21.82 36.44
C LEU A 403 -25.93 20.43 36.34
N LEU A 404 -25.36 20.12 35.20
CA LEU A 404 -24.64 18.85 34.98
C LEU A 404 -23.15 19.02 35.25
N HIS A 405 -22.54 20.07 34.72
CA HIS A 405 -21.14 20.46 34.89
C HIS A 405 -21.10 22.01 34.91
N ASP A 406 -19.95 22.59 35.27
CA ASP A 406 -19.79 24.06 35.49
C ASP A 406 -20.36 24.96 34.38
N SER A 407 -20.55 24.48 33.19
CA SER A 407 -21.05 25.25 32.03
C SER A 407 -22.19 24.58 31.25
N THR A 408 -22.78 23.50 31.77
CA THR A 408 -23.79 22.72 31.04
C THR A 408 -25.01 22.47 31.90
N VAL A 409 -26.17 22.84 31.40
CA VAL A 409 -27.48 22.55 32.02
C VAL A 409 -28.14 21.38 31.30
N ALA A 410 -28.70 20.44 32.07
CA ALA A 410 -29.54 19.38 31.57
C ALA A 410 -31.00 19.78 31.69
N VAL A 411 -31.78 19.58 30.66
CA VAL A 411 -33.25 19.67 30.65
C VAL A 411 -33.81 18.26 30.60
N VAL A 412 -34.64 17.91 31.55
CA VAL A 412 -35.24 16.58 31.72
C VAL A 412 -36.77 16.74 31.62
N ILE A 413 -37.38 15.94 30.74
CA ILE A 413 -38.85 15.89 30.57
C ILE A 413 -39.29 14.45 30.79
N LEU A 414 -40.13 14.23 31.80
CA LEU A 414 -40.62 12.91 32.21
C LEU A 414 -42.15 12.89 32.12
N ASN A 415 -42.71 11.78 31.70
CA ASN A 415 -44.13 11.54 31.74
C ASN A 415 -44.47 10.14 32.28
N ASP A 416 -45.53 10.00 33.03
CA ASP A 416 -46.11 8.73 33.36
C ASP A 416 -46.69 8.09 32.09
N GLY A 417 -46.52 6.78 31.93
CA GLY A 417 -47.00 6.07 30.77
C GLY A 417 -46.44 4.65 30.68
N ALA A 418 -46.62 4.05 29.52
CA ALA A 418 -45.91 2.79 29.23
C ALA A 418 -44.41 2.98 29.21
N PRO A 419 -43.61 2.13 29.84
CA PRO A 419 -42.14 2.23 29.79
C PRO A 419 -41.64 1.90 28.41
N ILE A 420 -40.55 2.56 28.05
CA ILE A 420 -39.84 2.28 26.78
C ILE A 420 -38.99 1.01 26.98
N ALA A 421 -39.23 0.00 26.14
CA ALA A 421 -38.48 -1.25 26.18
C ALA A 421 -36.97 -1.01 25.99
N PRO A 422 -36.09 -1.76 26.66
CA PRO A 422 -34.63 -1.56 26.53
C PRO A 422 -34.14 -1.63 25.08
N GLU A 423 -34.70 -2.54 24.28
CA GLU A 423 -34.39 -2.75 22.86
C GLU A 423 -34.76 -1.56 21.96
N ASP A 424 -35.82 -0.80 22.33
CA ASP A 424 -36.29 0.36 21.55
C ASP A 424 -35.45 1.61 21.83
N ARG A 425 -34.79 1.71 23.00
CA ARG A 425 -34.15 2.97 23.44
C ARG A 425 -33.05 3.46 22.50
N GLU A 426 -32.28 2.54 21.91
CA GLU A 426 -31.21 2.88 20.97
C GLU A 426 -31.75 3.35 19.62
N HIS A 427 -32.94 2.86 19.23
CA HIS A 427 -33.56 3.10 17.94
C HIS A 427 -34.52 4.29 17.90
N LEU A 428 -34.95 4.81 19.06
CA LEU A 428 -35.97 5.90 19.14
C LEU A 428 -35.58 7.18 18.38
N PHE A 429 -34.28 7.42 18.18
CA PHE A 429 -33.79 8.58 17.44
C PHE A 429 -33.58 8.28 15.95
N GLU A 430 -33.81 7.04 15.50
CA GLU A 430 -33.79 6.70 14.10
C GLU A 430 -35.00 7.25 13.36
N ARG A 431 -34.83 7.52 12.06
CA ARG A 431 -35.90 8.09 11.23
C ARG A 431 -37.01 7.08 11.01
N PHE A 432 -38.28 7.52 11.19
CA PHE A 432 -39.48 6.68 11.06
C PHE A 432 -39.65 5.58 12.09
N TYR A 433 -38.73 5.49 13.07
CA TYR A 433 -38.86 4.47 14.12
C TYR A 433 -40.05 4.76 15.03
N LYS A 434 -40.80 3.70 15.35
CA LYS A 434 -41.94 3.71 16.25
C LYS A 434 -41.87 2.44 17.13
N ALA A 435 -41.66 2.61 18.43
CA ALA A 435 -41.59 1.50 19.39
C ALA A 435 -42.87 0.67 19.45
N ASP A 436 -44.03 1.28 19.25
CA ASP A 436 -45.32 0.61 19.31
C ASP A 436 -45.91 0.43 17.90
N LYS A 437 -45.74 -0.78 17.34
CA LYS A 437 -46.26 -1.17 16.02
C LYS A 437 -47.78 -1.45 16.02
N ALA A 438 -48.42 -1.66 17.19
CA ALA A 438 -49.74 -2.25 17.28
C ALA A 438 -50.87 -1.31 17.75
N HIS A 439 -50.59 -0.29 18.58
CA HIS A 439 -51.67 0.49 19.27
C HIS A 439 -51.79 1.98 18.90
N THR A 440 -50.92 2.55 18.12
CA THR A 440 -50.98 3.96 17.73
C THR A 440 -51.05 4.15 16.22
N SER A 441 -51.82 3.34 15.52
CA SER A 441 -52.12 3.57 14.10
C SER A 441 -52.69 4.97 13.91
N GLY A 442 -51.86 5.90 13.42
CA GLY A 442 -52.26 7.24 13.02
C GLY A 442 -51.59 8.41 13.74
N LYS A 443 -51.02 8.28 14.91
CA LYS A 443 -50.47 9.41 15.67
C LYS A 443 -48.96 9.52 15.63
N GLY A 444 -48.39 10.26 14.63
CA GLY A 444 -46.98 10.65 14.54
C GLY A 444 -46.26 10.14 13.32
N THR A 445 -45.27 10.91 12.85
CA THR A 445 -44.50 10.67 11.64
C THR A 445 -43.24 9.77 11.91
N GLY A 446 -42.82 9.62 13.18
CA GLY A 446 -41.57 8.97 13.55
C GLY A 446 -40.33 9.82 13.21
N LEU A 447 -40.52 11.10 12.83
CA LEU A 447 -39.43 12.01 12.49
C LEU A 447 -39.05 12.98 13.62
N GLY A 448 -39.99 13.25 14.56
CA GLY A 448 -39.79 14.28 15.60
C GLY A 448 -38.54 14.06 16.46
N LEU A 449 -38.32 12.84 16.96
CA LEU A 449 -37.13 12.56 17.78
C LEU A 449 -35.83 12.52 16.95
N SER A 450 -35.86 12.08 15.71
CA SER A 450 -34.68 12.15 14.83
C SER A 450 -34.32 13.61 14.48
N ILE A 451 -35.31 14.50 14.35
CA ILE A 451 -35.11 15.96 14.21
C ILE A 451 -34.46 16.51 15.50
N CYS A 452 -34.98 16.11 16.69
CA CYS A 452 -34.34 16.51 17.96
C CYS A 452 -32.86 16.10 18.02
N LYS A 453 -32.57 14.87 17.68
CA LYS A 453 -31.20 14.38 17.67
C LYS A 453 -30.31 15.20 16.73
N GLN A 454 -30.75 15.44 15.51
CA GLN A 454 -30.03 16.25 14.53
C GLN A 454 -29.80 17.70 15.00
N ILE A 455 -30.80 18.34 15.65
CA ILE A 455 -30.66 19.67 16.23
C ILE A 455 -29.60 19.66 17.35
N MET A 456 -29.64 18.66 18.24
CA MET A 456 -28.69 18.57 19.35
C MET A 456 -27.27 18.29 18.85
N ASP A 457 -27.10 17.44 17.84
CA ASP A 457 -25.81 17.17 17.19
C ASP A 457 -25.23 18.43 16.53
N MET A 458 -26.07 19.24 15.85
CA MET A 458 -25.64 20.53 15.31
C MET A 458 -25.16 21.51 16.41
N HIS A 459 -25.76 21.46 17.60
CA HIS A 459 -25.35 22.25 18.76
C HIS A 459 -24.16 21.63 19.50
N ARG A 460 -23.67 20.43 19.10
CA ARG A 460 -22.66 19.62 19.81
C ARG A 460 -23.08 19.31 21.25
N GLN A 461 -24.37 19.07 21.43
CA GLN A 461 -25.03 18.72 22.69
C GLN A 461 -25.63 17.32 22.59
N THR A 462 -26.00 16.74 23.74
CA THR A 462 -26.54 15.39 23.79
C THR A 462 -28.03 15.39 24.01
N ILE A 463 -28.70 14.34 23.47
CA ILE A 463 -30.07 13.96 23.82
C ILE A 463 -30.11 12.45 24.02
N GLU A 464 -30.78 12.02 25.05
CA GLU A 464 -30.87 10.61 25.43
C GLU A 464 -32.20 10.25 26.07
N VAL A 465 -32.52 8.97 26.08
CA VAL A 465 -33.66 8.39 26.77
C VAL A 465 -33.25 7.93 28.15
N LEU A 466 -34.00 8.33 29.16
CA LEU A 466 -33.71 7.90 30.54
C LEU A 466 -34.34 6.52 30.80
N PRO A 467 -33.62 5.58 31.43
CA PRO A 467 -34.15 4.29 31.81
C PRO A 467 -35.10 4.46 33.01
N LEU A 468 -36.41 4.39 32.77
CA LEU A 468 -37.42 4.46 33.81
C LEU A 468 -38.16 3.11 33.90
N GLU A 469 -38.62 2.75 35.13
CA GLU A 469 -39.46 1.56 35.37
C GLU A 469 -40.91 1.79 34.93
N SER A 470 -41.36 3.02 34.93
CA SER A 470 -42.70 3.47 34.45
C SER A 470 -42.54 4.78 33.72
N GLY A 471 -43.29 4.92 32.60
CA GLY A 471 -43.25 6.12 31.79
C GLY A 471 -42.06 6.29 30.85
N ALA A 472 -41.89 7.45 30.31
CA ALA A 472 -40.83 7.84 29.42
C ALA A 472 -40.10 9.09 29.93
N GLY A 473 -38.79 9.14 29.74
CA GLY A 473 -37.97 10.28 30.10
C GLY A 473 -36.96 10.62 29.02
N PHE A 474 -36.88 11.90 28.72
CA PHE A 474 -35.88 12.43 27.78
C PHE A 474 -34.99 13.47 28.48
N ARG A 475 -33.71 13.41 28.27
CA ARG A 475 -32.74 14.37 28.76
C ARG A 475 -31.96 14.94 27.58
N PHE A 476 -31.84 16.25 27.53
CA PHE A 476 -30.94 16.93 26.60
C PHE A 476 -30.12 17.98 27.33
N THR A 477 -28.95 18.34 26.78
CA THR A 477 -28.00 19.27 27.38
C THR A 477 -27.95 20.57 26.60
N LEU A 478 -27.66 21.68 27.30
CA LEU A 478 -27.44 23.00 26.70
C LEU A 478 -26.27 23.69 27.38
N GLN A 479 -25.53 24.50 26.65
CA GLN A 479 -24.43 25.27 27.21
C GLN A 479 -24.96 26.52 27.90
N LEU A 480 -24.54 26.76 29.13
CA LEU A 480 -24.89 28.02 29.85
C LEU A 480 -24.24 29.19 29.13
N SER A 481 -24.92 30.32 29.13
CA SER A 481 -24.37 31.60 28.68
C SER A 481 -23.28 32.08 29.67
N HIS A 482 -22.16 32.58 29.16
CA HIS A 482 -21.08 33.17 29.98
C HIS A 482 -21.48 34.38 30.82
N ARG A 483 -22.73 34.89 30.63
CA ARG A 483 -23.30 35.97 31.47
C ARG A 483 -23.82 35.50 32.83
N GLN A 484 -23.89 34.18 33.06
CA GLN A 484 -24.22 33.62 34.38
C GLN A 484 -22.96 32.97 34.96
N GLU A 485 -22.08 33.78 35.61
CA GLU A 485 -21.16 33.20 36.57
C GLU A 485 -21.98 32.70 37.78
N PRO A 486 -21.77 31.44 38.23
CA PRO A 486 -22.45 30.97 39.44
C PRO A 486 -22.10 31.87 40.59
N GLN A 487 -23.09 32.60 41.19
CA GLN A 487 -22.90 33.17 42.51
C GLN A 487 -22.57 31.98 43.44
N LYS A 488 -21.32 31.89 43.85
CA LYS A 488 -20.93 31.03 44.95
C LYS A 488 -21.81 31.38 46.16
N LEU A 489 -22.75 30.50 46.48
CA LEU A 489 -23.44 30.50 47.75
C LEU A 489 -22.34 30.33 48.82
N GLU A 490 -21.88 31.45 49.38
CA GLU A 490 -21.14 31.43 50.65
C GLU A 490 -22.06 30.79 51.68
N SER A 491 -21.69 29.58 52.10
CA SER A 491 -22.26 28.91 53.27
C SER A 491 -22.08 29.77 54.50
N ARG A 492 -23.14 30.26 55.00
CA ARG A 492 -23.25 30.67 56.44
C ARG A 492 -23.81 29.53 57.25
#